data_8b712330929d2d671ec5ea4db6bbfbdc
#
_entry.id   8b712330929d2d671ec5ea4db6bbfbdc
#
_cell.length_a   1.000
_cell.length_b   1.000
_cell.length_c   1.000
_cell.angle_alpha   90.00
_cell.angle_beta   90.00
_cell.angle_gamma   90.00
#
_symmetry.space_group_name_H-M   'P 1'
#
loop_
_entity.id
_entity.type
_entity.pdbx_description
1 polymer ?
#
loop_
_entity_poly.entity_id
_entity_poly.type
_entity_poly.pdbx_seq_one_letter_code
_entity_poly.pdbx_strand_id
1 'polypeptide(L)'
;MQYKDVQNIAKMTIEFIKENIQPGTTLIEIRDLCETKMIELGADSFWYWDIGAFVFAGDETTLSVSGKEYTTSERVIAENDIITIDLSPQNGDTWGDYARTIIIENGKVVESDNVSNEEWKKGLLMEKFLHEEMCKFVTPKTTFEELYYINSIIEEKGYINLDFMGNLGHSIVRQKNDRVYIEKGNQISLGNVSYFTFEPHISVQGSKYGYKRENIYYFDKGVIKEL
;
A
#
# COMPACT_ATOMS: atom_id res chain seq x y z
N MET A 1 -15.15 10.44 -12.11
CA MET A 1 -15.00 8.96 -12.03
C MET A 1 -15.63 8.42 -10.75
N GLN A 2 -15.98 7.12 -10.72
CA GLN A 2 -16.35 6.46 -9.46
C GLN A 2 -15.09 5.95 -8.75
N TYR A 3 -15.15 5.71 -7.44
CA TYR A 3 -14.02 5.19 -6.65
C TYR A 3 -13.42 3.91 -7.23
N LYS A 4 -14.27 3.00 -7.71
CA LYS A 4 -13.82 1.76 -8.36
C LYS A 4 -12.98 2.02 -9.62
N ASP A 5 -13.34 3.03 -10.41
CA ASP A 5 -12.59 3.35 -11.64
C ASP A 5 -11.21 3.90 -11.29
N VAL A 6 -11.14 4.82 -10.31
CA VAL A 6 -9.87 5.40 -9.84
C VAL A 6 -8.98 4.33 -9.18
N GLN A 7 -9.57 3.43 -8.38
CA GLN A 7 -8.80 2.32 -7.80
C GLN A 7 -8.28 1.35 -8.87
N ASN A 8 -9.05 1.12 -9.94
CA ASN A 8 -8.59 0.32 -11.07
C ASN A 8 -7.40 0.97 -11.82
N ILE A 9 -7.32 2.31 -11.87
CA ILE A 9 -6.15 3.00 -12.42
C ILE A 9 -4.89 2.55 -11.66
N ALA A 10 -4.90 2.57 -10.32
CA ALA A 10 -3.76 2.14 -9.52
C ALA A 10 -3.42 0.66 -9.74
N LYS A 11 -4.43 -0.23 -9.72
CA LYS A 11 -4.24 -1.67 -9.97
C LYS A 11 -3.60 -1.94 -11.33
N MET A 12 -4.12 -1.33 -12.38
CA MET A 12 -3.59 -1.47 -13.76
C MET A 12 -2.19 -0.89 -13.89
N THR A 13 -1.88 0.18 -13.16
CA THR A 13 -0.55 0.78 -13.13
C THR A 13 0.47 -0.19 -12.51
N ILE A 14 0.16 -0.82 -11.39
CA ILE A 14 1.06 -1.83 -10.79
C ILE A 14 1.32 -2.99 -11.75
N GLU A 15 0.29 -3.52 -12.43
CA GLU A 15 0.50 -4.60 -13.41
C GLU A 15 1.36 -4.13 -14.59
N PHE A 16 1.13 -2.93 -15.11
CA PHE A 16 1.99 -2.33 -16.13
C PHE A 16 3.45 -2.21 -15.67
N ILE A 17 3.69 -1.76 -14.44
CA ILE A 17 5.03 -1.63 -13.89
C ILE A 17 5.73 -3.00 -13.79
N LYS A 18 5.05 -4.03 -13.30
CA LYS A 18 5.61 -5.40 -13.23
C LYS A 18 6.11 -5.91 -14.58
N GLU A 19 5.47 -5.51 -15.68
CA GLU A 19 5.83 -5.92 -17.04
C GLU A 19 6.97 -5.09 -17.65
N ASN A 20 7.22 -3.87 -17.11
CA ASN A 20 8.08 -2.88 -17.77
C ASN A 20 9.34 -2.49 -16.97
N ILE A 21 9.45 -2.90 -15.70
CA ILE A 21 10.67 -2.65 -14.92
C ILE A 21 11.71 -3.75 -15.11
N GLN A 22 12.98 -3.36 -15.10
CA GLN A 22 14.11 -4.27 -15.24
C GLN A 22 15.31 -3.74 -14.44
N PRO A 23 16.30 -4.58 -14.12
CA PRO A 23 17.55 -4.11 -13.54
C PRO A 23 18.18 -2.98 -14.35
N GLY A 24 18.72 -1.99 -13.67
CA GLY A 24 19.24 -0.78 -14.31
C GLY A 24 18.27 0.39 -14.38
N THR A 25 16.97 0.17 -14.15
CA THR A 25 15.98 1.26 -14.03
C THR A 25 16.15 1.99 -12.68
N THR A 26 16.12 3.30 -12.69
CA THR A 26 16.16 4.14 -11.48
C THR A 26 14.79 4.23 -10.81
N LEU A 27 14.74 4.51 -9.50
CA LEU A 27 13.46 4.74 -8.81
C LEU A 27 12.73 5.97 -9.34
N ILE A 28 13.46 6.99 -9.84
CA ILE A 28 12.87 8.16 -10.49
C ILE A 28 12.15 7.74 -11.78
N GLU A 29 12.78 6.91 -12.62
CA GLU A 29 12.12 6.40 -13.84
C GLU A 29 10.90 5.56 -13.52
N ILE A 30 10.93 4.73 -12.46
CA ILE A 30 9.75 3.95 -12.02
C ILE A 30 8.63 4.87 -11.58
N ARG A 31 8.92 5.91 -10.76
CA ARG A 31 7.93 6.91 -10.36
C ARG A 31 7.30 7.57 -11.57
N ASP A 32 8.12 8.07 -12.49
CA ASP A 32 7.66 8.79 -13.69
C ASP A 32 6.81 7.89 -14.59
N LEU A 33 7.16 6.59 -14.70
CA LEU A 33 6.36 5.59 -15.41
C LEU A 33 4.99 5.37 -14.71
N CYS A 34 4.97 5.26 -13.38
CA CYS A 34 3.73 5.13 -12.61
C CYS A 34 2.81 6.34 -12.84
N GLU A 35 3.35 7.55 -12.65
CA GLU A 35 2.59 8.79 -12.77
C GLU A 35 2.06 9.00 -14.20
N THR A 36 2.91 8.78 -15.20
CA THR A 36 2.50 8.83 -16.62
C THR A 36 1.38 7.83 -16.89
N LYS A 37 1.54 6.59 -16.42
CA LYS A 37 0.53 5.54 -16.66
C LYS A 37 -0.80 5.84 -15.99
N MET A 38 -0.80 6.37 -14.77
CA MET A 38 -2.03 6.78 -14.10
C MET A 38 -2.77 7.89 -14.85
N ILE A 39 -2.04 8.88 -15.37
CA ILE A 39 -2.63 9.96 -16.21
C ILE A 39 -3.20 9.39 -17.53
N GLU A 40 -2.47 8.50 -18.20
CA GLU A 40 -2.96 7.82 -19.42
C GLU A 40 -4.26 7.05 -19.16
N LEU A 41 -4.41 6.45 -17.99
CA LEU A 41 -5.60 5.70 -17.58
C LEU A 41 -6.74 6.57 -17.06
N GLY A 42 -6.53 7.89 -16.96
CA GLY A 42 -7.58 8.87 -16.68
C GLY A 42 -7.53 9.52 -15.30
N ALA A 43 -6.45 9.37 -14.54
CA ALA A 43 -6.19 10.27 -13.40
C ALA A 43 -5.94 11.69 -13.94
N ASP A 44 -6.38 12.72 -13.23
CA ASP A 44 -6.12 14.13 -13.56
C ASP A 44 -5.15 14.80 -12.55
N SER A 45 -4.88 14.13 -11.46
CA SER A 45 -4.05 14.62 -10.36
C SER A 45 -3.67 13.49 -9.41
N PHE A 46 -2.91 13.82 -8.36
CA PHE A 46 -2.53 12.89 -7.30
C PHE A 46 -2.95 13.47 -5.96
N TRP A 47 -3.59 12.65 -5.13
CA TRP A 47 -4.25 13.17 -3.94
C TRP A 47 -3.29 13.49 -2.78
N TYR A 48 -2.16 12.78 -2.69
CA TYR A 48 -1.27 12.89 -1.54
C TYR A 48 -0.04 13.77 -1.85
N TRP A 49 -0.15 15.06 -1.57
CA TRP A 49 0.90 16.07 -1.79
C TRP A 49 1.37 16.20 -3.25
N ASP A 50 0.48 15.97 -4.22
CA ASP A 50 0.77 15.97 -5.66
C ASP A 50 1.85 14.94 -6.08
N ILE A 51 2.07 13.90 -5.25
CA ILE A 51 2.95 12.77 -5.54
C ILE A 51 2.09 11.59 -5.97
N GLY A 52 2.30 11.09 -7.19
CA GLY A 52 1.53 9.97 -7.73
C GLY A 52 2.03 8.62 -7.26
N ALA A 53 3.34 8.49 -7.05
CA ALA A 53 3.95 7.23 -6.64
C ALA A 53 5.08 7.44 -5.62
N PHE A 54 4.98 6.74 -4.49
CA PHE A 54 6.08 6.53 -3.56
C PHE A 54 6.80 5.24 -3.95
N VAL A 55 8.07 5.34 -4.28
CA VAL A 55 8.87 4.21 -4.75
C VAL A 55 10.11 4.09 -3.89
N PHE A 56 10.28 2.93 -3.25
CA PHE A 56 11.44 2.60 -2.44
C PHE A 56 11.97 1.22 -2.86
N ALA A 57 13.29 1.00 -2.74
CA ALA A 57 13.88 -0.30 -3.04
C ALA A 57 14.95 -0.71 -2.03
N GLY A 58 15.17 -2.00 -1.88
CA GLY A 58 16.14 -2.58 -0.95
C GLY A 58 15.88 -2.16 0.49
N ASP A 59 16.88 -1.58 1.14
CA ASP A 59 16.80 -1.09 2.51
C ASP A 59 15.93 0.17 2.66
N GLU A 60 15.72 0.93 1.59
CA GLU A 60 14.79 2.06 1.58
C GLU A 60 13.32 1.61 1.76
N THR A 61 12.99 0.33 1.49
CA THR A 61 11.63 -0.19 1.71
C THR A 61 11.18 -0.14 3.18
N THR A 62 12.11 0.09 4.12
CA THR A 62 11.77 0.31 5.53
C THR A 62 11.41 1.76 5.86
N LEU A 63 11.58 2.69 4.90
CA LEU A 63 11.26 4.10 5.13
C LEU A 63 9.75 4.32 5.08
N SER A 64 9.26 5.08 6.05
CA SER A 64 7.91 5.60 6.07
C SER A 64 7.98 7.11 6.28
N VAL A 65 7.56 7.86 5.27
CA VAL A 65 7.70 9.32 5.25
C VAL A 65 6.42 9.98 4.78
N SER A 66 6.17 11.19 5.27
CA SER A 66 5.07 12.03 4.75
C SER A 66 5.34 12.43 3.30
N GLY A 67 4.30 12.52 2.47
CA GLY A 67 4.43 13.05 1.11
C GLY A 67 5.06 14.44 1.05
N LYS A 68 4.89 15.24 2.10
CA LYS A 68 5.55 16.56 2.22
C LYS A 68 7.09 16.47 2.26
N GLU A 69 7.63 15.36 2.77
CA GLU A 69 9.06 15.14 2.98
C GLU A 69 9.65 14.17 1.97
N TYR A 70 8.80 13.51 1.18
CA TYR A 70 9.23 12.50 0.22
C TYR A 70 10.05 13.11 -0.92
N THR A 71 11.15 12.47 -1.21
CA THR A 71 11.96 12.68 -2.40
C THR A 71 12.39 11.31 -2.93
N THR A 72 12.09 11.03 -4.19
CA THR A 72 12.50 9.77 -4.82
C THR A 72 14.02 9.72 -4.93
N SER A 73 14.62 8.64 -4.45
CA SER A 73 16.08 8.48 -4.54
C SER A 73 16.54 8.16 -5.98
N GLU A 74 17.81 8.40 -6.26
CA GLU A 74 18.44 8.05 -7.55
C GLU A 74 18.89 6.58 -7.60
N ARG A 75 18.48 5.77 -6.63
CA ARG A 75 18.82 4.35 -6.57
C ARG A 75 18.40 3.64 -7.85
N VAL A 76 19.25 2.71 -8.27
CA VAL A 76 19.04 1.84 -9.44
C VAL A 76 18.65 0.45 -8.93
N ILE A 77 17.61 -0.16 -9.50
CA ILE A 77 17.23 -1.53 -9.15
C ILE A 77 18.25 -2.55 -9.64
N ALA A 78 18.49 -3.55 -8.79
CA ALA A 78 19.46 -4.62 -9.01
C ALA A 78 18.79 -5.88 -9.61
N GLU A 79 19.63 -6.86 -10.03
CA GLU A 79 19.20 -8.18 -10.51
C GLU A 79 18.37 -8.96 -9.47
N ASN A 80 18.62 -8.71 -8.18
CA ASN A 80 17.82 -9.22 -7.08
C ASN A 80 17.52 -8.05 -6.16
N ASP A 81 16.27 -7.62 -6.14
CA ASP A 81 15.82 -6.46 -5.36
C ASP A 81 14.37 -6.63 -4.88
N ILE A 82 14.03 -5.84 -3.88
CA ILE A 82 12.67 -5.70 -3.36
C ILE A 82 12.26 -4.24 -3.51
N ILE A 83 11.05 -3.99 -3.97
CA ILE A 83 10.55 -2.66 -4.28
C ILE A 83 9.16 -2.51 -3.65
N THR A 84 8.91 -1.43 -2.93
CA THR A 84 7.55 -1.02 -2.55
C THR A 84 7.11 0.15 -3.42
N ILE A 85 5.91 0.05 -3.96
CA ILE A 85 5.27 1.11 -4.76
C ILE A 85 3.90 1.39 -4.15
N ASP A 86 3.65 2.66 -3.85
CA ASP A 86 2.43 3.15 -3.26
C ASP A 86 1.87 4.28 -4.14
N LEU A 87 0.64 4.11 -4.63
CA LEU A 87 0.03 4.92 -5.68
C LEU A 87 -1.17 5.71 -5.17
N SER A 88 -1.23 6.99 -5.50
CA SER A 88 -2.23 7.93 -5.04
C SER A 88 -3.03 8.61 -6.17
N PRO A 89 -3.66 7.87 -7.13
CA PRO A 89 -4.40 8.47 -8.24
C PRO A 89 -5.61 9.27 -7.75
N GLN A 90 -5.91 10.35 -8.46
CA GLN A 90 -7.10 11.15 -8.25
C GLN A 90 -7.74 11.52 -9.59
N ASN A 91 -9.10 11.62 -9.61
CA ASN A 91 -9.85 12.23 -10.71
C ASN A 91 -10.99 13.07 -10.10
N GLY A 92 -10.88 14.39 -10.24
CA GLY A 92 -11.75 15.36 -9.54
C GLY A 92 -11.69 15.20 -8.03
N ASP A 93 -12.84 14.96 -7.38
CA ASP A 93 -12.93 14.76 -5.92
C ASP A 93 -12.79 13.29 -5.50
N THR A 94 -12.59 12.39 -6.45
CA THR A 94 -12.45 10.94 -6.19
C THR A 94 -11.00 10.53 -6.23
N TRP A 95 -10.53 9.83 -5.22
CA TRP A 95 -9.14 9.39 -5.12
C TRP A 95 -9.03 7.92 -4.72
N GLY A 96 -7.96 7.29 -5.16
CA GLY A 96 -7.63 5.90 -4.87
C GLY A 96 -6.33 5.81 -4.05
N ASP A 97 -6.09 4.62 -3.51
CA ASP A 97 -4.92 4.31 -2.71
C ASP A 97 -4.56 2.84 -2.83
N TYR A 98 -3.31 2.55 -3.22
CA TYR A 98 -2.95 1.17 -3.53
C TYR A 98 -1.44 0.95 -3.49
N ALA A 99 -0.98 0.08 -2.60
CA ALA A 99 0.44 -0.24 -2.52
C ALA A 99 0.73 -1.73 -2.71
N ARG A 100 1.89 -2.01 -3.30
CA ARG A 100 2.41 -3.38 -3.49
C ARG A 100 3.90 -3.45 -3.27
N THR A 101 4.31 -4.58 -2.69
CA THR A 101 5.70 -5.03 -2.69
C THR A 101 5.94 -5.90 -3.92
N ILE A 102 6.94 -5.57 -4.71
CA ILE A 102 7.35 -6.26 -5.93
C ILE A 102 8.75 -6.85 -5.70
N ILE A 103 8.96 -8.09 -6.11
CA ILE A 103 10.24 -8.78 -6.01
C ILE A 103 10.83 -8.99 -7.39
N ILE A 104 12.11 -8.70 -7.52
CA ILE A 104 12.93 -9.02 -8.69
C ILE A 104 13.93 -10.09 -8.27
N GLU A 105 13.97 -11.21 -8.98
CA GLU A 105 14.99 -12.25 -8.83
C GLU A 105 15.53 -12.64 -10.20
N ASN A 106 16.87 -12.68 -10.32
CA ASN A 106 17.56 -12.97 -11.57
C ASN A 106 17.11 -12.06 -12.74
N GLY A 107 16.91 -10.79 -12.44
CA GLY A 107 16.53 -9.77 -13.40
C GLY A 107 15.06 -9.78 -13.84
N LYS A 108 14.21 -10.54 -13.18
CA LYS A 108 12.78 -10.66 -13.54
C LYS A 108 11.87 -10.44 -12.31
N VAL A 109 10.77 -9.78 -12.55
CA VAL A 109 9.69 -9.73 -11.55
C VAL A 109 9.18 -11.15 -11.33
N VAL A 110 9.05 -11.55 -10.05
CA VAL A 110 8.54 -12.86 -9.65
C VAL A 110 7.28 -12.70 -8.79
N GLU A 111 6.28 -13.55 -9.05
CA GLU A 111 5.08 -13.62 -8.22
C GLU A 111 5.38 -14.25 -6.85
N SER A 112 4.60 -13.89 -5.84
CA SER A 112 4.84 -14.26 -4.43
C SER A 112 5.10 -15.75 -4.19
N ASP A 113 4.41 -16.62 -4.93
CA ASP A 113 4.54 -18.06 -4.78
C ASP A 113 5.87 -18.61 -5.33
N ASN A 114 6.50 -17.87 -6.23
CA ASN A 114 7.74 -18.23 -6.92
C ASN A 114 9.00 -17.56 -6.34
N VAL A 115 8.85 -16.70 -5.32
CA VAL A 115 9.97 -16.03 -4.66
C VAL A 115 10.86 -17.08 -3.99
N SER A 116 12.16 -17.06 -4.31
CA SER A 116 13.15 -17.99 -3.78
C SER A 116 13.84 -17.50 -2.52
N ASN A 117 13.95 -16.17 -2.34
CA ASN A 117 14.43 -15.58 -1.10
C ASN A 117 13.41 -15.80 0.03
N GLU A 118 13.75 -16.65 0.99
CA GLU A 118 12.86 -17.04 2.09
C GLU A 118 12.38 -15.88 2.96
N GLU A 119 13.20 -14.86 3.17
CA GLU A 119 12.79 -13.68 3.94
C GLU A 119 11.75 -12.86 3.18
N TRP A 120 11.99 -12.59 1.90
CA TRP A 120 11.06 -11.84 1.04
C TRP A 120 9.73 -12.58 0.88
N LYS A 121 9.81 -13.90 0.66
CA LYS A 121 8.61 -14.75 0.57
C LYS A 121 7.76 -14.69 1.84
N LYS A 122 8.40 -14.79 3.02
CA LYS A 122 7.69 -14.70 4.31
C LYS A 122 7.05 -13.33 4.52
N GLY A 123 7.72 -12.24 4.13
CA GLY A 123 7.18 -10.90 4.21
C GLY A 123 5.92 -10.73 3.35
N LEU A 124 5.97 -11.14 2.07
CA LEU A 124 4.81 -11.10 1.18
C LEU A 124 3.63 -11.94 1.70
N LEU A 125 3.92 -13.14 2.23
CA LEU A 125 2.89 -14.00 2.84
C LEU A 125 2.31 -13.36 4.11
N MET A 126 3.11 -12.64 4.89
CA MET A 126 2.63 -11.92 6.07
C MET A 126 1.71 -10.77 5.69
N GLU A 127 2.03 -9.96 4.67
CA GLU A 127 1.12 -8.93 4.16
C GLU A 127 -0.25 -9.52 3.78
N LYS A 128 -0.24 -10.60 3.00
CA LYS A 128 -1.47 -11.29 2.59
C LYS A 128 -2.24 -11.81 3.80
N PHE A 129 -1.55 -12.44 4.75
CA PHE A 129 -2.14 -12.96 5.99
C PHE A 129 -2.83 -11.85 6.80
N LEU A 130 -2.23 -10.67 6.95
CA LEU A 130 -2.83 -9.56 7.69
C LEU A 130 -4.15 -9.09 7.06
N HIS A 131 -4.20 -8.98 5.74
CA HIS A 131 -5.44 -8.65 5.02
C HIS A 131 -6.51 -9.74 5.17
N GLU A 132 -6.13 -11.01 5.11
CA GLU A 132 -7.04 -12.13 5.34
C GLU A 132 -7.58 -12.16 6.78
N GLU A 133 -6.73 -11.92 7.78
CA GLU A 133 -7.16 -11.83 9.19
C GLU A 133 -8.12 -10.65 9.40
N MET A 134 -7.78 -9.48 8.87
CA MET A 134 -8.68 -8.32 8.89
C MET A 134 -10.06 -8.69 8.34
N CYS A 135 -10.12 -9.27 7.15
CA CYS A 135 -11.38 -9.62 6.50
C CYS A 135 -12.22 -10.66 7.27
N LYS A 136 -11.60 -11.49 8.11
CA LYS A 136 -12.31 -12.51 8.91
C LYS A 136 -13.10 -11.95 10.08
N PHE A 137 -12.61 -10.89 10.72
CA PHE A 137 -13.23 -10.40 11.95
C PHE A 137 -14.01 -9.08 11.80
N VAL A 138 -13.71 -8.27 10.76
CA VAL A 138 -14.37 -6.97 10.64
C VAL A 138 -15.83 -7.09 10.23
N THR A 139 -16.63 -6.24 10.84
CA THR A 139 -18.05 -6.02 10.53
C THR A 139 -18.30 -4.51 10.43
N PRO A 140 -19.45 -4.05 9.93
CA PRO A 140 -19.78 -2.63 9.97
C PRO A 140 -19.78 -1.99 11.37
N LYS A 141 -19.87 -2.82 12.43
CA LYS A 141 -19.85 -2.34 13.83
C LYS A 141 -18.44 -2.30 14.44
N THR A 142 -17.48 -2.97 13.83
CA THR A 142 -16.07 -2.94 14.25
C THR A 142 -15.57 -1.50 14.22
N THR A 143 -14.93 -1.04 15.28
CA THR A 143 -14.35 0.30 15.34
C THR A 143 -12.97 0.34 14.68
N PHE A 144 -12.52 1.56 14.32
CA PHE A 144 -11.15 1.76 13.82
C PHE A 144 -10.11 1.34 14.87
N GLU A 145 -10.37 1.53 16.18
CA GLU A 145 -9.50 1.04 17.26
C GLU A 145 -9.47 -0.49 17.34
N GLU A 146 -10.61 -1.16 17.17
CA GLU A 146 -10.64 -2.63 17.14
C GLU A 146 -9.84 -3.18 15.95
N LEU A 147 -9.88 -2.50 14.79
CA LEU A 147 -9.04 -2.87 13.64
C LEU A 147 -7.55 -2.60 13.90
N TYR A 148 -7.22 -1.55 14.66
CA TYR A 148 -5.85 -1.26 15.09
C TYR A 148 -5.21 -2.41 15.89
N TYR A 149 -6.02 -3.30 16.49
CA TYR A 149 -5.55 -4.49 17.18
C TYR A 149 -4.68 -5.42 16.31
N ILE A 150 -4.76 -5.30 14.99
CA ILE A 150 -3.86 -6.02 14.05
C ILE A 150 -2.38 -5.76 14.35
N ASN A 151 -2.01 -4.60 14.95
CA ASN A 151 -0.65 -4.35 15.41
C ASN A 151 -0.16 -5.40 16.42
N SER A 152 -1.02 -5.91 17.30
CA SER A 152 -0.65 -7.00 18.22
C SER A 152 -0.32 -8.29 17.46
N ILE A 153 -1.05 -8.57 16.37
CA ILE A 153 -0.77 -9.74 15.51
C ILE A 153 0.58 -9.55 14.80
N ILE A 154 0.87 -8.34 14.31
CA ILE A 154 2.15 -8.01 13.69
C ILE A 154 3.30 -8.31 14.67
N GLU A 155 3.20 -7.82 15.91
CA GLU A 155 4.20 -8.03 16.96
C GLU A 155 4.33 -9.51 17.37
N GLU A 156 3.22 -10.23 17.59
CA GLU A 156 3.20 -11.65 17.92
C GLU A 156 3.86 -12.53 16.86
N LYS A 157 3.82 -12.12 15.60
CA LYS A 157 4.48 -12.80 14.47
C LYS A 157 5.94 -12.39 14.29
N GLY A 158 6.50 -11.53 15.16
CA GLY A 158 7.89 -11.09 15.10
C GLY A 158 8.16 -9.99 14.08
N TYR A 159 7.12 -9.28 13.66
CA TYR A 159 7.21 -8.11 12.80
C TYR A 159 7.01 -6.83 13.61
N ILE A 160 7.36 -5.70 13.01
CA ILE A 160 7.08 -4.35 13.51
C ILE A 160 6.28 -3.58 12.47
N ASN A 161 5.40 -2.68 12.91
CA ASN A 161 4.76 -1.70 12.07
C ASN A 161 5.75 -0.55 11.80
N LEU A 162 5.97 -0.24 10.53
CA LEU A 162 6.90 0.80 10.07
C LEU A 162 6.23 2.15 9.84
N ASP A 163 4.88 2.21 9.86
CA ASP A 163 4.19 3.48 9.63
C ASP A 163 4.63 4.54 10.66
N PHE A 164 5.05 5.73 10.17
CA PHE A 164 5.63 6.78 11.01
C PHE A 164 4.64 7.38 12.03
N MET A 165 3.31 7.24 11.79
CA MET A 165 2.25 7.59 12.72
C MET A 165 1.78 6.39 13.55
N GLY A 166 2.23 5.18 13.20
CA GLY A 166 1.84 3.92 13.83
C GLY A 166 0.44 3.45 13.50
N ASN A 167 -0.25 4.04 12.51
CA ASN A 167 -1.56 3.61 12.08
C ASN A 167 -1.50 2.46 11.06
N LEU A 168 -2.66 1.92 10.67
CA LEU A 168 -2.78 0.83 9.70
C LEU A 168 -3.68 1.20 8.51
N GLY A 169 -3.96 2.50 8.33
CA GLY A 169 -4.82 2.99 7.26
C GLY A 169 -5.81 4.05 7.72
N HIS A 170 -6.67 4.44 6.82
CA HIS A 170 -7.61 5.55 7.04
C HIS A 170 -8.89 5.43 6.20
N SER A 171 -9.88 6.27 6.51
CA SER A 171 -11.08 6.37 5.68
C SER A 171 -10.79 7.06 4.35
N ILE A 172 -11.50 6.66 3.30
CA ILE A 172 -11.55 7.37 2.03
C ILE A 172 -12.77 8.30 2.06
N VAL A 173 -12.52 9.60 2.09
CA VAL A 173 -13.53 10.65 2.22
C VAL A 173 -13.30 11.76 1.21
N ARG A 174 -14.35 12.53 0.88
CA ARG A 174 -14.23 13.60 -0.11
C ARG A 174 -13.26 14.70 0.32
N GLN A 175 -13.33 15.13 1.58
CA GLN A 175 -12.42 16.11 2.15
C GLN A 175 -11.28 15.39 2.86
N LYS A 176 -10.09 15.41 2.29
CA LYS A 176 -8.93 14.64 2.77
C LYS A 176 -8.56 14.92 4.23
N ASN A 177 -8.83 16.14 4.72
CA ASN A 177 -8.58 16.52 6.11
C ASN A 177 -9.58 15.91 7.10
N ASP A 178 -10.71 15.36 6.62
CA ASP A 178 -11.72 14.72 7.44
C ASP A 178 -11.47 13.20 7.57
N ARG A 179 -10.31 12.71 7.12
CA ARG A 179 -9.94 11.31 7.27
C ARG A 179 -9.88 10.92 8.74
N VAL A 180 -10.39 9.74 9.02
CA VAL A 180 -10.24 9.08 10.30
C VAL A 180 -9.29 7.88 10.12
N TYR A 181 -8.44 7.63 11.11
CA TYR A 181 -7.32 6.70 11.00
C TYR A 181 -7.58 5.42 11.81
N ILE A 182 -7.01 4.32 11.33
CA ILE A 182 -6.96 3.06 12.08
C ILE A 182 -5.86 3.21 13.14
N GLU A 183 -6.28 3.73 14.29
CA GLU A 183 -5.37 4.10 15.37
C GLU A 183 -6.01 3.85 16.74
N LYS A 184 -5.17 3.82 17.77
CA LYS A 184 -5.63 3.66 19.16
C LYS A 184 -6.51 4.83 19.59
N GLY A 185 -7.65 4.51 20.22
CA GLY A 185 -8.60 5.50 20.73
C GLY A 185 -9.70 5.90 19.73
N ASN A 186 -9.62 5.49 18.47
CA ASN A 186 -10.65 5.82 17.49
C ASN A 186 -11.86 4.88 17.58
N GLN A 187 -12.94 5.35 18.22
CA GLN A 187 -14.18 4.61 18.47
C GLN A 187 -15.21 4.69 17.32
N ILE A 188 -14.85 5.33 16.21
CA ILE A 188 -15.73 5.39 15.03
C ILE A 188 -15.86 3.98 14.44
N SER A 189 -17.09 3.54 14.13
CA SER A 189 -17.32 2.25 13.47
C SER A 189 -16.95 2.31 11.99
N LEU A 190 -16.37 1.24 11.45
CA LEU A 190 -16.02 1.11 10.04
C LEU A 190 -17.21 1.30 9.10
N GLY A 191 -18.41 0.90 9.53
CA GLY A 191 -19.64 1.12 8.78
C GLY A 191 -20.13 2.58 8.70
N ASN A 192 -19.50 3.50 9.42
CA ASN A 192 -19.80 4.94 9.34
C ASN A 192 -19.07 5.63 8.18
N VAL A 193 -18.15 4.94 7.51
CA VAL A 193 -17.47 5.42 6.31
C VAL A 193 -17.85 4.55 5.12
N SER A 194 -17.84 5.14 3.91
CA SER A 194 -18.16 4.39 2.70
C SER A 194 -17.03 3.46 2.29
N TYR A 195 -15.79 3.92 2.47
CA TYR A 195 -14.56 3.21 2.11
C TYR A 195 -13.48 3.49 3.14
N PHE A 196 -12.58 2.54 3.34
CA PHE A 196 -11.37 2.71 4.16
C PHE A 196 -10.21 1.94 3.55
N THR A 197 -8.98 2.42 3.74
CA THR A 197 -7.77 1.67 3.42
C THR A 197 -7.43 0.72 4.55
N PHE A 198 -6.76 -0.37 4.22
CA PHE A 198 -5.97 -1.16 5.16
C PHE A 198 -4.60 -1.35 4.52
N GLU A 199 -3.56 -0.83 5.17
CA GLU A 199 -2.24 -0.59 4.57
C GLU A 199 -1.05 -0.94 5.48
N PRO A 200 -1.01 -2.11 6.10
CA PRO A 200 0.13 -2.47 6.94
C PRO A 200 1.44 -2.29 6.18
N HIS A 201 2.36 -1.51 6.75
CA HIS A 201 3.74 -1.40 6.32
C HIS A 201 4.61 -2.09 7.38
N ILE A 202 5.18 -3.23 7.08
CA ILE A 202 5.79 -4.11 8.07
C ILE A 202 7.22 -4.49 7.73
N SER A 203 8.00 -4.82 8.75
CA SER A 203 9.33 -5.42 8.64
C SER A 203 9.53 -6.49 9.71
N VAL A 204 10.36 -7.47 9.45
CA VAL A 204 10.88 -8.34 10.52
C VAL A 204 11.78 -7.51 11.43
N GLN A 205 11.66 -7.68 12.74
CA GLN A 205 12.50 -6.94 13.68
C GLN A 205 13.99 -7.14 13.38
N GLY A 206 14.68 -6.04 13.09
CA GLY A 206 16.12 -6.05 12.74
C GLY A 206 16.43 -6.36 11.29
N SER A 207 15.43 -6.58 10.44
CA SER A 207 15.62 -6.68 8.99
C SER A 207 15.84 -5.29 8.38
N LYS A 208 16.46 -5.29 7.20
CA LYS A 208 16.61 -4.10 6.36
C LYS A 208 15.55 -4.01 5.25
N TYR A 209 14.56 -4.89 5.24
CA TYR A 209 13.51 -4.93 4.24
C TYR A 209 12.14 -4.66 4.84
N GLY A 210 11.40 -3.76 4.18
CA GLY A 210 10.02 -3.47 4.47
C GLY A 210 9.08 -4.07 3.43
N TYR A 211 7.85 -4.33 3.84
CA TYR A 211 6.79 -4.89 2.99
C TYR A 211 5.55 -4.02 3.16
N LYS A 212 4.94 -3.59 2.06
CA LYS A 212 3.71 -2.79 2.08
C LYS A 212 2.68 -3.34 1.12
N ARG A 213 1.49 -3.61 1.63
CA ARG A 213 0.32 -3.95 0.84
C ARG A 213 -0.84 -3.09 1.31
N GLU A 214 -1.48 -2.42 0.38
CA GLU A 214 -2.64 -1.57 0.63
C GLU A 214 -3.78 -1.88 -0.32
N ASN A 215 -4.97 -1.95 0.23
CA ASN A 215 -6.22 -2.05 -0.50
C ASN A 215 -7.27 -1.14 0.12
N ILE A 216 -8.23 -0.69 -0.69
CA ILE A 216 -9.45 -0.04 -0.22
C ILE A 216 -10.52 -1.10 -0.01
N TYR A 217 -11.26 -0.98 1.08
CA TYR A 217 -12.34 -1.87 1.48
C TYR A 217 -13.65 -1.13 1.69
N TYR A 218 -14.76 -1.84 1.56
CA TYR A 218 -16.12 -1.36 1.82
C TYR A 218 -17.02 -2.51 2.26
N PHE A 219 -18.20 -2.19 2.82
CA PHE A 219 -19.20 -3.19 3.16
C PHE A 219 -20.32 -3.20 2.10
N ASP A 220 -20.59 -4.37 1.51
CA ASP A 220 -21.75 -4.63 0.70
C ASP A 220 -22.71 -5.54 1.47
N LYS A 221 -23.88 -5.01 1.87
CA LYS A 221 -24.87 -5.73 2.68
C LYS A 221 -24.28 -6.35 3.95
N GLY A 222 -23.35 -5.65 4.58
CA GLY A 222 -22.69 -6.07 5.80
C GLY A 222 -21.50 -7.03 5.62
N VAL A 223 -21.17 -7.38 4.38
CA VAL A 223 -20.00 -8.21 4.04
C VAL A 223 -18.88 -7.32 3.56
N ILE A 224 -17.67 -7.52 4.11
CA ILE A 224 -16.46 -6.81 3.69
C ILE A 224 -16.06 -7.22 2.27
N LYS A 225 -15.71 -6.25 1.44
CA LYS A 225 -15.22 -6.45 0.08
C LYS A 225 -14.06 -5.51 -0.22
N GLU A 226 -13.13 -5.97 -1.02
CA GLU A 226 -12.10 -5.15 -1.65
C GLU A 226 -12.70 -4.41 -2.84
N LEU A 227 -12.32 -3.13 -3.00
CA LEU A 227 -12.78 -2.25 -4.08
C LEU A 227 -12.05 -2.55 -5.40
#